data_0b39f81e718900d04aa856ae7bc10c89
#
_entry.id   0b39f81e718900d04aa856ae7bc10c89
#
_cell.length_a   1.000
_cell.length_b   1.000
_cell.length_c   1.000
_cell.angle_alpha   90.00
_cell.angle_beta   90.00
_cell.angle_gamma   90.00
#
_symmetry.space_group_name_H-M   'P 1'
#
loop_
_entity.id
_entity.type
_entity.pdbx_description
1 polymer ?
#
loop_
_entity_poly.entity_id
_entity_poly.type
_entity_poly.pdbx_seq_one_letter_code
_entity_poly.pdbx_strand_id
1 'polypeptide(L)'
;MWELNGFGDPIYVNTGYAWRNQFKNNPPQVPTENNNVGSYRREIVIPADWKSKDIMAHFGSVTSNMYLWVNGKYVGYSEDSKLEAEFNLTPYLKPGQKNLIAFQVFRWCDGTYLEDQDFFRYSGVGRDCYLYARDKKRIQDIRVTPDLDTAYKNGSLKVQLDVKGGGNISLELLDAAGKQVLQLSPKVTLLP
;
A
#
# COMPACT_ATOMS: atom_id res chain seq x y z
N MET A 1 -2.55 -16.69 7.89
CA MET A 1 -2.19 -16.26 9.28
C MET A 1 -1.47 -17.41 9.95
N TRP A 2 -0.42 -17.12 10.68
CA TRP A 2 0.47 -18.13 11.27
C TRP A 2 -0.22 -18.93 12.36
N GLU A 3 -0.99 -18.25 13.19
CA GLU A 3 -1.68 -18.82 14.34
C GLU A 3 -2.68 -19.91 13.94
N LEU A 4 -3.33 -19.76 12.78
CA LEU A 4 -4.23 -20.80 12.22
C LEU A 4 -3.49 -22.05 11.76
N ASN A 5 -2.17 -21.98 11.63
CA ASN A 5 -1.30 -23.08 11.23
C ASN A 5 -0.40 -23.57 12.38
N GLY A 6 -0.70 -23.16 13.62
CA GLY A 6 0.01 -23.60 14.81
C GLY A 6 1.33 -22.86 15.08
N PHE A 7 1.54 -21.70 14.47
CA PHE A 7 2.74 -20.88 14.68
C PHE A 7 2.44 -19.65 15.52
N GLY A 8 2.63 -19.76 16.82
CA GLY A 8 2.33 -18.74 17.81
C GLY A 8 0.86 -18.72 18.21
N ASP A 9 0.56 -17.96 19.24
CA ASP A 9 -0.79 -17.81 19.80
C ASP A 9 -1.42 -16.51 19.33
N PRO A 10 -2.74 -16.50 19.07
CA PRO A 10 -3.45 -15.26 18.79
C PRO A 10 -3.47 -14.38 20.04
N ILE A 11 -3.28 -13.09 19.87
CA ILE A 11 -3.37 -12.11 20.93
C ILE A 11 -4.61 -11.25 20.67
N TYR A 12 -5.44 -11.09 21.69
CA TYR A 12 -6.54 -10.13 21.68
C TYR A 12 -6.34 -9.10 22.77
N VAL A 13 -6.46 -7.85 22.43
CA VAL A 13 -6.47 -6.71 23.37
C VAL A 13 -7.56 -5.74 22.96
N ASN A 14 -8.43 -5.38 23.90
CA ASN A 14 -9.41 -4.32 23.71
C ASN A 14 -8.96 -3.00 24.36
N THR A 15 -8.13 -3.06 25.40
CA THR A 15 -7.54 -1.89 26.02
C THR A 15 -6.05 -2.10 26.26
N GLY A 16 -5.26 -1.14 25.76
CA GLY A 16 -3.81 -1.16 25.89
C GLY A 16 -3.10 -1.86 24.75
N TYR A 17 -1.82 -2.03 24.91
CA TYR A 17 -0.91 -2.43 23.83
C TYR A 17 -0.70 -3.94 23.77
N ALA A 18 -0.64 -4.50 22.59
CA ALA A 18 -0.45 -5.93 22.34
C ALA A 18 0.88 -6.49 22.91
N TRP A 19 1.91 -5.66 22.99
CA TRP A 19 3.22 -6.04 23.55
C TRP A 19 3.24 -6.22 25.07
N ARG A 20 2.25 -5.65 25.80
CA ARG A 20 2.15 -5.83 27.26
C ARG A 20 2.07 -7.31 27.61
N ASN A 21 2.81 -7.73 28.62
CA ASN A 21 2.93 -9.14 29.03
C ASN A 21 3.60 -10.08 28.01
N GLN A 22 4.04 -9.58 26.87
CA GLN A 22 4.78 -10.35 25.86
C GLN A 22 6.28 -10.11 25.98
N PHE A 23 6.67 -8.84 26.16
CA PHE A 23 8.06 -8.45 26.36
C PHE A 23 8.17 -7.13 27.13
N LYS A 24 9.40 -6.77 27.51
CA LYS A 24 9.70 -5.57 28.31
C LYS A 24 9.52 -4.29 27.49
N ASN A 25 8.92 -3.28 28.11
CA ASN A 25 8.84 -1.94 27.54
C ASN A 25 10.23 -1.29 27.42
N ASN A 26 10.75 -1.20 26.22
CA ASN A 26 12.07 -0.63 25.93
C ASN A 26 12.16 -0.13 24.47
N PRO A 27 11.27 0.80 24.02
CA PRO A 27 11.29 1.27 22.66
C PRO A 27 12.63 1.99 22.33
N PRO A 28 13.13 1.88 21.09
CA PRO A 28 12.56 1.16 19.96
C PRO A 28 12.96 -0.33 19.89
N GLN A 29 13.59 -0.86 20.92
CA GLN A 29 14.09 -2.23 20.94
C GLN A 29 12.95 -3.25 20.95
N VAL A 30 13.00 -4.22 20.06
CA VAL A 30 12.07 -5.36 20.05
C VAL A 30 12.77 -6.64 20.49
N PRO A 31 12.03 -7.64 21.01
CA PRO A 31 12.65 -8.87 21.47
C PRO A 31 13.32 -9.62 20.30
N THR A 32 14.45 -10.24 20.57
CA THR A 32 15.09 -11.22 19.69
C THR A 32 14.56 -12.63 19.94
N GLU A 33 14.08 -12.90 21.16
CA GLU A 33 13.41 -14.13 21.53
C GLU A 33 11.90 -13.98 21.31
N ASN A 34 11.23 -15.05 20.85
CA ASN A 34 9.78 -15.08 20.59
C ASN A 34 9.30 -14.03 19.55
N ASN A 35 10.20 -13.49 18.77
CA ASN A 35 9.89 -12.68 17.60
C ASN A 35 9.90 -13.57 16.35
N ASN A 36 8.81 -14.30 16.14
CA ASN A 36 8.67 -15.24 15.06
C ASN A 36 8.82 -14.55 13.71
N VAL A 37 9.47 -15.24 12.76
CA VAL A 37 9.72 -14.72 11.41
C VAL A 37 9.08 -15.65 10.38
N GLY A 38 8.18 -15.12 9.57
CA GLY A 38 7.63 -15.81 8.41
C GLY A 38 8.40 -15.46 7.15
N SER A 39 8.98 -16.46 6.48
CA SER A 39 9.64 -16.28 5.20
C SER A 39 8.76 -16.79 4.07
N TYR A 40 8.39 -15.90 3.16
CA TYR A 40 7.54 -16.17 2.02
C TYR A 40 8.35 -16.13 0.74
N ARG A 41 8.04 -17.04 -0.17
CA ARG A 41 8.75 -17.15 -1.44
C ARG A 41 7.83 -17.69 -2.53
N ARG A 42 7.80 -17.00 -3.67
CA ARG A 42 7.00 -17.42 -4.83
C ARG A 42 7.67 -17.07 -6.14
N GLU A 43 7.70 -18.01 -7.07
CA GLU A 43 8.03 -17.75 -8.47
C GLU A 43 6.75 -17.37 -9.23
N ILE A 44 6.85 -16.33 -10.05
CA ILE A 44 5.77 -15.85 -10.91
C ILE A 44 6.30 -15.51 -12.28
N VAL A 45 5.48 -15.64 -13.30
CA VAL A 45 5.75 -15.17 -14.65
C VAL A 45 5.05 -13.84 -14.82
N ILE A 46 5.84 -12.80 -15.15
CA ILE A 46 5.30 -11.47 -15.45
C ILE A 46 4.87 -11.44 -16.92
N PRO A 47 3.64 -10.99 -17.25
CA PRO A 47 3.20 -10.86 -18.62
C PRO A 47 4.17 -10.03 -19.47
N ALA A 48 4.42 -10.46 -20.70
CA ALA A 48 5.41 -9.80 -21.58
C ALA A 48 4.97 -8.40 -22.00
N ASP A 49 3.67 -8.16 -22.12
CA ASP A 49 3.05 -6.87 -22.46
C ASP A 49 3.18 -5.82 -21.34
N TRP A 50 3.61 -6.23 -20.14
CA TRP A 50 3.91 -5.29 -19.04
C TRP A 50 5.28 -4.61 -19.15
N LYS A 51 6.08 -4.96 -20.16
CA LYS A 51 7.44 -4.41 -20.37
C LYS A 51 7.50 -2.88 -20.45
N SER A 52 6.47 -2.24 -20.99
CA SER A 52 6.40 -0.78 -21.15
C SER A 52 5.68 -0.07 -19.99
N LYS A 53 5.23 -0.80 -18.96
CA LYS A 53 4.40 -0.31 -17.87
C LYS A 53 5.21 -0.13 -16.59
N ASP A 54 4.65 0.61 -15.65
CA ASP A 54 5.07 0.56 -14.25
C ASP A 54 4.39 -0.63 -13.58
N ILE A 55 5.18 -1.48 -12.93
CA ILE A 55 4.68 -2.69 -12.26
C ILE A 55 4.77 -2.48 -10.76
N MET A 56 3.63 -2.57 -10.10
CA MET A 56 3.47 -2.34 -8.68
C MET A 56 3.12 -3.64 -7.97
N ALA A 57 3.62 -3.82 -6.77
CA ALA A 57 3.14 -4.83 -5.83
C ALA A 57 2.31 -4.16 -4.75
N HIS A 58 1.13 -4.70 -4.51
CA HIS A 58 0.24 -4.29 -3.43
C HIS A 58 0.14 -5.39 -2.39
N PHE A 59 0.35 -5.03 -1.13
CA PHE A 59 0.15 -5.88 0.04
C PHE A 59 -0.92 -5.21 0.90
N GLY A 60 -2.10 -5.79 0.96
CA GLY A 60 -3.26 -5.16 1.61
C GLY A 60 -3.17 -5.10 3.14
N SER A 61 -2.38 -5.95 3.77
CA SER A 61 -2.05 -5.91 5.20
C SER A 61 -0.96 -6.94 5.51
N VAL A 62 0.10 -6.51 6.18
CA VAL A 62 1.15 -7.41 6.68
C VAL A 62 1.50 -7.05 8.12
N THR A 63 1.22 -7.92 9.06
CA THR A 63 1.46 -7.71 10.50
C THR A 63 2.73 -8.43 10.95
N SER A 64 3.68 -7.75 11.55
CA SER A 64 3.74 -6.31 11.93
C SER A 64 4.51 -5.47 10.90
N ASN A 65 5.49 -6.04 10.24
CA ASN A 65 6.34 -5.41 9.23
C ASN A 65 6.73 -6.40 8.13
N MET A 66 7.34 -5.90 7.07
CA MET A 66 7.89 -6.75 6.02
C MET A 66 9.14 -6.16 5.38
N TYR A 67 10.05 -7.04 5.02
CA TYR A 67 11.17 -6.76 4.12
C TYR A 67 10.93 -7.48 2.80
N LEU A 68 11.09 -6.80 1.68
CA LEU A 68 10.79 -7.31 0.34
C LEU A 68 12.05 -7.43 -0.52
N TRP A 69 12.16 -8.57 -1.22
CA TRP A 69 13.19 -8.82 -2.25
C TRP A 69 12.56 -9.31 -3.54
N VAL A 70 13.14 -8.93 -4.65
CA VAL A 70 12.78 -9.42 -5.98
C VAL A 70 14.06 -9.84 -6.71
N ASN A 71 14.08 -11.08 -7.21
CA ASN A 71 15.23 -11.64 -7.92
C ASN A 71 16.56 -11.50 -7.13
N GLY A 72 16.49 -11.66 -5.80
CA GLY A 72 17.61 -11.54 -4.88
C GLY A 72 18.04 -10.11 -4.53
N LYS A 73 17.36 -9.08 -5.08
CA LYS A 73 17.64 -7.67 -4.76
C LYS A 73 16.64 -7.15 -3.73
N TYR A 74 17.15 -6.46 -2.72
CA TYR A 74 16.33 -5.77 -1.75
C TYR A 74 15.54 -4.63 -2.42
N VAL A 75 14.24 -4.58 -2.14
CA VAL A 75 13.31 -3.58 -2.70
C VAL A 75 12.95 -2.54 -1.68
N GLY A 76 12.58 -2.97 -0.47
CA GLY A 76 12.16 -2.04 0.56
C GLY A 76 11.59 -2.71 1.80
N TYR A 77 11.18 -1.85 2.72
CA TYR A 77 10.60 -2.17 4.03
C TYR A 77 9.25 -1.48 4.18
N SER A 78 8.35 -2.09 4.91
CA SER A 78 7.09 -1.49 5.36
C SER A 78 6.72 -2.03 6.72
N GLU A 79 6.14 -1.19 7.55
CA GLU A 79 5.46 -1.52 8.80
C GLU A 79 4.09 -0.83 8.81
N ASP A 80 3.35 -0.88 9.91
CA ASP A 80 2.00 -0.36 10.02
C ASP A 80 0.91 -1.41 9.76
N SER A 81 1.15 -2.56 10.31
CA SER A 81 0.36 -3.81 10.41
C SER A 81 -0.91 -3.96 9.56
N LYS A 82 -1.84 -3.03 9.59
CA LYS A 82 -3.17 -3.17 8.96
C LYS A 82 -3.39 -2.29 7.74
N LEU A 83 -2.48 -1.36 7.48
CA LEU A 83 -2.51 -0.55 6.27
C LEU A 83 -1.86 -1.28 5.10
N GLU A 84 -2.21 -0.86 3.91
CA GLU A 84 -1.61 -1.35 2.68
C GLU A 84 -0.21 -0.80 2.46
N ALA A 85 0.64 -1.62 1.85
CA ALA A 85 1.96 -1.22 1.39
C ALA A 85 2.09 -1.45 -0.12
N GLU A 86 2.63 -0.46 -0.82
CA GLU A 86 2.88 -0.55 -2.26
C GLU A 86 4.36 -0.35 -2.58
N PHE A 87 4.87 -1.18 -3.48
CA PHE A 87 6.25 -1.14 -3.95
C PHE A 87 6.31 -1.08 -5.47
N ASN A 88 7.11 -0.18 -6.00
CA ASN A 88 7.42 -0.17 -7.44
C ASN A 88 8.47 -1.24 -7.77
N LEU A 89 8.02 -2.30 -8.40
CA LEU A 89 8.86 -3.43 -8.78
C LEU A 89 9.43 -3.33 -10.19
N THR A 90 9.08 -2.30 -10.96
CA THR A 90 9.50 -2.12 -12.36
C THR A 90 11.01 -2.35 -12.57
N PRO A 91 11.93 -1.79 -11.74
CA PRO A 91 13.37 -1.95 -11.96
C PRO A 91 13.92 -3.33 -11.58
N TYR A 92 13.13 -4.16 -10.91
CA TYR A 92 13.57 -5.46 -10.38
C TYR A 92 13.02 -6.64 -11.18
N LEU A 93 11.93 -6.46 -11.92
CA LEU A 93 11.23 -7.51 -12.65
C LEU A 93 11.72 -7.65 -14.09
N LYS A 94 11.57 -8.86 -14.61
CA LYS A 94 11.87 -9.24 -16.00
C LYS A 94 10.57 -9.69 -16.67
N PRO A 95 9.82 -8.79 -17.35
CA PRO A 95 8.61 -9.16 -18.09
C PRO A 95 8.85 -10.24 -19.14
N GLY A 96 7.90 -11.16 -19.27
CA GLY A 96 8.00 -12.34 -20.13
C GLY A 96 8.83 -13.49 -19.55
N GLN A 97 9.34 -13.35 -18.33
CA GLN A 97 10.18 -14.35 -17.68
C GLN A 97 9.66 -14.71 -16.28
N LYS A 98 10.19 -15.81 -15.72
CA LYS A 98 10.03 -16.12 -14.32
C LYS A 98 10.79 -15.13 -13.44
N ASN A 99 10.17 -14.70 -12.38
CA ASN A 99 10.73 -13.84 -11.36
C ASN A 99 10.47 -14.44 -9.99
N LEU A 100 11.42 -14.29 -9.08
CA LEU A 100 11.29 -14.69 -7.69
C LEU A 100 10.95 -13.49 -6.83
N ILE A 101 9.81 -13.54 -6.16
CA ILE A 101 9.44 -12.60 -5.10
C ILE A 101 9.61 -13.31 -3.76
N ALA A 102 10.29 -12.66 -2.83
CA ALA A 102 10.47 -13.15 -1.48
C ALA A 102 10.29 -12.01 -0.48
N PHE A 103 9.68 -12.31 0.66
CA PHE A 103 9.58 -11.35 1.75
C PHE A 103 9.62 -12.05 3.10
N GLN A 104 10.14 -11.31 4.10
CA GLN A 104 10.14 -11.72 5.49
C GLN A 104 9.22 -10.81 6.30
N VAL A 105 8.49 -11.42 7.20
CA VAL A 105 7.56 -10.76 8.11
C VAL A 105 7.97 -11.12 9.54
N PHE A 106 8.07 -10.13 10.40
CA PHE A 106 8.36 -10.32 11.82
C PHE A 106 7.10 -10.10 12.64
N ARG A 107 6.96 -10.86 13.73
CA ARG A 107 5.82 -10.75 14.62
C ARG A 107 5.78 -9.39 15.32
N TRP A 108 6.94 -8.86 15.71
CA TRP A 108 7.13 -7.61 16.42
C TRP A 108 8.08 -6.69 15.70
N CYS A 109 7.75 -5.41 15.63
CA CYS A 109 8.60 -4.31 15.19
C CYS A 109 8.46 -3.14 16.17
N ASP A 110 9.23 -2.09 16.00
CA ASP A 110 9.16 -0.90 16.84
C ASP A 110 7.81 -0.18 16.75
N GLY A 111 7.14 -0.20 15.59
CA GLY A 111 5.76 0.26 15.43
C GLY A 111 4.76 -0.42 16.37
N THR A 112 5.04 -1.65 16.80
CA THR A 112 4.18 -2.40 17.75
C THR A 112 3.97 -1.65 19.06
N TYR A 113 4.91 -0.81 19.50
CA TYR A 113 4.77 0.01 20.69
C TYR A 113 3.65 1.05 20.60
N LEU A 114 3.23 1.42 19.39
CA LEU A 114 2.23 2.44 19.12
C LEU A 114 0.86 1.86 18.76
N GLU A 115 0.78 0.56 18.52
CA GLU A 115 -0.45 -0.11 18.08
C GLU A 115 -1.30 -0.57 19.27
N ASP A 116 -2.41 0.12 19.55
CA ASP A 116 -3.32 -0.17 20.67
C ASP A 116 -4.78 -0.42 20.26
N GLN A 117 -5.06 -0.60 18.96
CA GLN A 117 -6.41 -0.78 18.45
C GLN A 117 -7.06 -2.06 19.00
N ASP A 118 -8.37 -1.99 19.24
CA ASP A 118 -9.20 -3.09 19.73
C ASP A 118 -9.46 -4.13 18.63
N PHE A 119 -8.57 -5.09 18.48
CA PHE A 119 -8.74 -6.23 17.58
C PHE A 119 -7.73 -7.36 17.84
N PHE A 120 -7.98 -8.51 17.23
CA PHE A 120 -7.03 -9.62 17.22
C PHE A 120 -5.73 -9.27 16.51
N ARG A 121 -4.61 -9.68 17.09
CA ARG A 121 -3.25 -9.58 16.55
C ARG A 121 -2.86 -10.91 15.94
N TYR A 122 -3.09 -11.04 14.64
CA TYR A 122 -2.64 -12.15 13.84
C TYR A 122 -1.44 -11.74 13.00
N SER A 123 -0.42 -12.61 12.99
CA SER A 123 0.83 -12.34 12.27
C SER A 123 0.76 -12.83 10.82
N GLY A 124 1.57 -12.24 9.96
CA GLY A 124 1.66 -12.59 8.56
C GLY A 124 0.77 -11.75 7.65
N VAL A 125 0.41 -12.31 6.51
CA VAL A 125 -0.40 -11.63 5.48
C VAL A 125 -1.88 -11.76 5.81
N GLY A 126 -2.53 -10.64 6.04
CA GLY A 126 -3.94 -10.59 6.49
C GLY A 126 -4.95 -10.27 5.40
N ARG A 127 -4.52 -9.75 4.25
CA ARG A 127 -5.36 -9.39 3.10
C ARG A 127 -4.69 -9.77 1.80
N ASP A 128 -5.40 -9.57 0.69
CA ASP A 128 -4.91 -9.89 -0.65
C ASP A 128 -3.59 -9.19 -0.98
N CYS A 129 -2.75 -9.94 -1.70
CA CYS A 129 -1.51 -9.43 -2.27
C CYS A 129 -1.53 -9.71 -3.77
N TYR A 130 -1.26 -8.70 -4.56
CA TYR A 130 -1.27 -8.82 -6.01
C TYR A 130 -0.25 -7.90 -6.68
N LEU A 131 0.04 -8.21 -7.93
CA LEU A 131 0.75 -7.30 -8.83
C LEU A 131 -0.23 -6.67 -9.80
N TYR A 132 0.03 -5.41 -10.12
CA TYR A 132 -0.71 -4.74 -11.17
C TYR A 132 0.22 -3.86 -12.01
N ALA A 133 -0.18 -3.58 -13.23
CA ALA A 133 0.58 -2.75 -14.16
C ALA A 133 -0.21 -1.50 -14.52
N ARG A 134 0.47 -0.35 -14.53
CA ARG A 134 -0.10 0.95 -14.89
C ARG A 134 0.68 1.54 -16.06
N ASP A 135 -0.02 2.20 -16.96
CA ASP A 135 0.63 2.92 -18.04
C ASP A 135 1.50 4.06 -17.49
N LYS A 136 2.62 4.31 -18.17
CA LYS A 136 3.54 5.40 -17.76
C LYS A 136 2.91 6.77 -17.88
N LYS A 137 1.94 6.94 -18.80
CA LYS A 137 1.12 8.14 -18.91
C LYS A 137 -0.23 7.89 -18.26
N ARG A 138 -0.50 8.58 -17.16
CA ARG A 138 -1.74 8.37 -16.40
C ARG A 138 -2.03 9.54 -15.48
N ILE A 139 -3.28 9.64 -15.06
CA ILE A 139 -3.62 10.34 -13.81
C ILE A 139 -3.22 9.41 -12.66
N GLN A 140 -2.30 9.86 -11.84
CA GLN A 140 -1.78 9.10 -10.70
C GLN A 140 -2.73 9.21 -9.52
N ASP A 141 -3.21 10.42 -9.26
CA ASP A 141 -4.11 10.71 -8.18
C ASP A 141 -5.03 11.88 -8.53
N ILE A 142 -6.21 11.90 -7.91
CA ILE A 142 -7.22 12.95 -8.05
C ILE A 142 -7.76 13.35 -6.67
N ARG A 143 -7.67 14.63 -6.36
CA ARG A 143 -8.25 15.20 -5.15
C ARG A 143 -9.31 16.21 -5.51
N VAL A 144 -10.54 15.93 -5.09
CA VAL A 144 -11.71 16.79 -5.30
C VAL A 144 -12.09 17.45 -3.97
N THR A 145 -12.15 18.79 -3.97
CA THR A 145 -12.54 19.57 -2.79
C THR A 145 -13.70 20.47 -3.19
N PRO A 146 -14.95 20.07 -2.92
CA PRO A 146 -16.11 20.94 -3.06
C PRO A 146 -16.22 21.87 -1.85
N ASP A 147 -16.70 23.08 -2.07
CA ASP A 147 -16.92 24.06 -1.01
C ASP A 147 -18.06 25.00 -1.39
N LEU A 148 -18.56 25.76 -0.42
CA LEU A 148 -19.57 26.79 -0.59
C LEU A 148 -19.03 28.16 -0.17
N ASP A 149 -19.57 29.23 -0.74
CA ASP A 149 -19.30 30.56 -0.24
C ASP A 149 -19.88 30.79 1.17
N THR A 150 -19.47 31.88 1.83
CA THR A 150 -19.91 32.20 3.19
C THR A 150 -21.44 32.41 3.32
N ALA A 151 -22.11 32.69 2.23
CA ALA A 151 -23.57 32.83 2.17
C ALA A 151 -24.29 31.53 1.82
N TYR A 152 -23.56 30.43 1.59
CA TYR A 152 -24.07 29.12 1.16
C TYR A 152 -24.92 29.17 -0.13
N LYS A 153 -24.61 30.14 -1.03
CA LYS A 153 -25.38 30.34 -2.27
C LYS A 153 -24.64 29.86 -3.51
N ASN A 154 -23.33 29.97 -3.53
CA ASN A 154 -22.52 29.57 -4.67
C ASN A 154 -21.56 28.45 -4.29
N GLY A 155 -21.46 27.44 -5.16
CA GLY A 155 -20.50 26.36 -5.02
C GLY A 155 -19.15 26.70 -5.65
N SER A 156 -18.08 26.24 -5.05
CA SER A 156 -16.76 26.16 -5.66
C SER A 156 -16.29 24.72 -5.72
N LEU A 157 -15.56 24.36 -6.78
CA LEU A 157 -15.00 23.03 -6.95
C LEU A 157 -13.51 23.17 -7.28
N LYS A 158 -12.67 22.66 -6.37
CA LYS A 158 -11.24 22.56 -6.61
C LYS A 158 -10.89 21.12 -6.95
N VAL A 159 -10.25 20.90 -8.11
CA VAL A 159 -9.73 19.61 -8.54
C VAL A 159 -8.22 19.70 -8.66
N GLN A 160 -7.52 18.86 -7.93
CA GLN A 160 -6.06 18.68 -8.02
C GLN A 160 -5.77 17.32 -8.62
N LEU A 161 -4.87 17.29 -9.58
CA LEU A 161 -4.46 16.07 -10.29
C LEU A 161 -2.96 15.88 -10.14
N ASP A 162 -2.55 14.68 -9.74
CA ASP A 162 -1.19 14.21 -9.94
C ASP A 162 -1.13 13.44 -11.26
N VAL A 163 -0.26 13.85 -12.18
CA VAL A 163 -0.19 13.31 -13.54
C VAL A 163 1.22 12.84 -13.85
N LYS A 164 1.35 11.60 -14.28
CA LYS A 164 2.61 11.07 -14.80
C LYS A 164 2.61 11.06 -16.33
N GLY A 165 3.78 11.42 -16.91
CA GLY A 165 4.01 11.33 -18.36
C GLY A 165 3.38 12.44 -19.20
N GLY A 166 2.72 13.44 -18.57
CA GLY A 166 2.05 14.54 -19.26
C GLY A 166 0.91 14.10 -20.17
N GLY A 167 0.27 15.03 -20.85
CA GLY A 167 -0.80 14.75 -21.81
C GLY A 167 -1.92 15.78 -21.82
N ASN A 168 -2.96 15.48 -22.58
CA ASN A 168 -4.21 16.23 -22.57
C ASN A 168 -5.14 15.60 -21.53
N ILE A 169 -5.77 16.42 -20.69
CA ILE A 169 -6.73 15.98 -19.68
C ILE A 169 -8.07 16.61 -20.01
N SER A 170 -9.14 15.85 -19.89
CA SER A 170 -10.51 16.35 -19.92
C SER A 170 -11.13 16.18 -18.53
N LEU A 171 -11.73 17.24 -18.03
CA LEU A 171 -12.52 17.24 -16.81
C LEU A 171 -13.96 17.63 -17.17
N GLU A 172 -14.91 16.81 -16.76
CA GLU A 172 -16.31 17.05 -16.99
C GLU A 172 -17.03 17.03 -15.63
N LEU A 173 -17.85 18.05 -15.40
CA LEU A 173 -18.80 18.07 -14.28
C LEU A 173 -20.18 17.79 -14.82
N LEU A 174 -20.81 16.74 -14.29
CA LEU A 174 -22.16 16.34 -14.66
C LEU A 174 -23.14 16.62 -13.52
N ASP A 175 -24.36 16.95 -13.85
CA ASP A 175 -25.47 17.01 -12.88
C ASP A 175 -25.99 15.62 -12.53
N ALA A 176 -26.98 15.56 -11.64
CA ALA A 176 -27.59 14.30 -11.20
C ALA A 176 -28.32 13.53 -12.33
N ALA A 177 -28.69 14.20 -13.42
CA ALA A 177 -29.28 13.59 -14.60
C ALA A 177 -28.22 13.16 -15.64
N GLY A 178 -26.92 13.35 -15.35
CA GLY A 178 -25.83 13.03 -16.26
C GLY A 178 -25.60 14.09 -17.34
N LYS A 179 -26.22 15.26 -17.24
CA LYS A 179 -26.00 16.36 -18.19
C LYS A 179 -24.75 17.13 -17.82
N GLN A 180 -23.93 17.42 -18.82
CA GLN A 180 -22.70 18.19 -18.66
C GLN A 180 -23.01 19.64 -18.24
N VAL A 181 -22.44 20.01 -17.10
CA VAL A 181 -22.54 21.38 -16.52
C VAL A 181 -21.30 22.20 -16.87
N LEU A 182 -20.13 21.57 -16.84
CA LEU A 182 -18.85 22.21 -17.12
C LEU A 182 -17.91 21.21 -17.81
N GLN A 183 -17.12 21.71 -18.74
CA GLN A 183 -16.00 20.98 -19.32
C GLN A 183 -14.74 21.86 -19.33
N LEU A 184 -13.62 21.27 -18.91
CA LEU A 184 -12.29 21.88 -18.95
C LEU A 184 -11.32 20.91 -19.61
N SER A 185 -10.44 21.42 -20.46
CA SER A 185 -9.43 20.60 -21.15
C SER A 185 -8.03 21.19 -20.97
N PRO A 186 -7.47 21.19 -19.75
CA PRO A 186 -6.15 21.74 -19.51
C PRO A 186 -5.06 20.88 -20.18
N LYS A 187 -4.08 21.53 -20.76
CA LYS A 187 -2.85 20.88 -21.24
C LYS A 187 -1.85 20.83 -20.08
N VAL A 188 -1.40 19.61 -19.76
CA VAL A 188 -0.39 19.40 -18.72
C VAL A 188 0.97 19.22 -19.37
N THR A 189 1.89 20.10 -19.04
CA THR A 189 3.31 20.00 -19.40
C THR A 189 4.08 19.63 -18.15
N LEU A 190 4.85 18.53 -18.19
CA LEU A 190 5.75 18.22 -17.10
C LEU A 190 6.88 19.25 -17.08
N LEU A 191 7.13 19.83 -15.92
CA LEU A 191 8.36 20.58 -15.67
C LEU A 191 9.53 19.59 -15.57
N PRO A 192 10.69 19.93 -16.10
CA PRO A 192 11.88 19.09 -16.07
C PRO A 192 12.37 18.81 -14.64
#